data_2aea12f4a2fcbe963018b0363c8be0f8
#
_entry.id   2aea12f4a2fcbe963018b0363c8be0f8
#
_cell.length_a   1.000
_cell.length_b   1.000
_cell.length_c   1.000
_cell.angle_alpha   90.00
_cell.angle_beta   90.00
_cell.angle_gamma   90.00
#
_symmetry.space_group_name_H-M   'P 1'
#
loop_
_entity.id
_entity.type
_entity.pdbx_description
1 polymer ?
#
loop_
_entity_poly.entity_id
_entity_poly.type
_entity_poly.pdbx_seq_one_letter_code
_entity_poly.pdbx_strand_id
1 'polypeptide(L)'
;MKRVEAIIAAEKVSAVNEALKKAGVGGATILDAKGRGRGEKPQVQTGRGTKRLAAEFSVRANVMTVVEDSDVEKVIKAILDTASTGSAGDGKLFVSTVGEAIDIGTKKRGQVAVV
;
A
#
# COMPACT_ATOMS: atom_id res chain seq x y z
N MET A 1 8.93 -8.27 -13.78
CA MET A 1 7.94 -7.33 -13.18
C MET A 1 7.57 -7.80 -11.80
N LYS A 2 7.42 -6.88 -10.89
CA LYS A 2 7.02 -7.15 -9.51
C LYS A 2 5.83 -6.30 -9.13
N ARG A 3 4.94 -6.89 -8.36
CA ARG A 3 3.85 -6.15 -7.71
C ARG A 3 4.29 -5.81 -6.30
N VAL A 4 4.22 -4.54 -5.97
CA VAL A 4 4.47 -4.03 -4.63
C VAL A 4 3.14 -3.61 -4.05
N GLU A 5 2.75 -4.21 -2.94
CA GLU A 5 1.54 -3.88 -2.19
C GLU A 5 1.93 -3.41 -0.81
N ALA A 6 1.41 -2.27 -0.43
CA ALA A 6 1.63 -1.72 0.91
C ALA A 6 0.28 -1.53 1.60
N ILE A 7 0.10 -2.20 2.72
CA ILE A 7 -1.07 -1.99 3.58
C ILE A 7 -0.64 -1.04 4.67
N ILE A 8 -1.14 0.18 4.59
CA ILE A 8 -0.69 1.32 5.41
C ILE A 8 -1.86 1.98 6.10
N ALA A 9 -1.56 2.84 7.06
CA ALA A 9 -2.57 3.70 7.67
C ALA A 9 -3.20 4.60 6.60
N ALA A 10 -4.51 4.78 6.64
CA ALA A 10 -5.24 5.54 5.62
C ALA A 10 -4.73 6.98 5.47
N GLU A 11 -4.32 7.62 6.56
CA GLU A 11 -3.79 8.98 6.55
C GLU A 11 -2.43 9.12 5.86
N LYS A 12 -1.75 8.01 5.58
CA LYS A 12 -0.45 8.03 4.89
C LYS A 12 -0.56 7.94 3.37
N VAL A 13 -1.75 7.69 2.84
CA VAL A 13 -1.96 7.44 1.41
C VAL A 13 -1.44 8.59 0.54
N SER A 14 -1.82 9.82 0.86
CA SER A 14 -1.42 10.98 0.04
C SER A 14 0.10 11.15 0.00
N ALA A 15 0.77 11.00 1.15
CA ALA A 15 2.22 11.12 1.22
C ALA A 15 2.93 9.99 0.46
N VAL A 16 2.43 8.77 0.57
CA VAL A 16 2.98 7.61 -0.16
C VAL A 16 2.78 7.80 -1.66
N ASN A 17 1.60 8.26 -2.09
CA ASN A 17 1.34 8.53 -3.50
C ASN A 17 2.31 9.55 -4.08
N GLU A 18 2.55 10.66 -3.36
CA GLU A 18 3.50 11.67 -3.78
C GLU A 18 4.94 11.12 -3.85
N ALA A 19 5.32 10.29 -2.89
CA ALA A 19 6.64 9.64 -2.90
C ALA A 19 6.82 8.71 -4.10
N LEU A 20 5.77 7.95 -4.44
CA LEU A 20 5.78 7.08 -5.63
C LEU A 20 5.91 7.88 -6.92
N LYS A 21 5.20 8.99 -7.04
CA LYS A 21 5.34 9.89 -8.20
C LYS A 21 6.77 10.40 -8.33
N LYS A 22 7.37 10.85 -7.24
CA LYS A 22 8.76 11.32 -7.21
C LYS A 22 9.75 10.23 -7.56
N ALA A 23 9.43 8.99 -7.25
CA ALA A 23 10.25 7.83 -7.61
C ALA A 23 10.07 7.40 -9.07
N GLY A 24 9.23 8.08 -9.83
CA GLY A 24 9.01 7.77 -11.25
C GLY A 24 7.96 6.70 -11.51
N VAL A 25 7.16 6.33 -10.51
CA VAL A 25 6.08 5.35 -10.68
C VAL A 25 4.91 5.99 -11.41
N GLY A 26 4.56 5.42 -12.56
CA GLY A 26 3.54 5.97 -13.44
C GLY A 26 2.11 5.76 -12.99
N GLY A 27 1.83 4.70 -12.26
CA GLY A 27 0.48 4.38 -11.81
C GLY A 27 0.43 3.62 -10.51
N ALA A 28 -0.66 3.79 -9.78
CA ALA A 28 -0.92 3.05 -8.56
C ALA A 28 -2.42 2.83 -8.41
N THR A 29 -2.78 1.72 -7.79
CA THR A 29 -4.17 1.41 -7.43
C THR A 29 -4.28 1.48 -5.92
N ILE A 30 -5.31 2.17 -5.44
CA ILE A 30 -5.55 2.34 -4.02
C ILE A 30 -6.91 1.73 -3.68
N LEU A 31 -6.91 0.82 -2.71
CA LEU A 31 -8.12 0.19 -2.20
C LEU A 31 -8.27 0.50 -0.72
N ASP A 32 -9.48 0.79 -0.31
CA ASP A 32 -9.80 0.89 1.10
C ASP A 32 -9.75 -0.50 1.74
N ALA A 33 -9.17 -0.59 2.93
CA ALA A 33 -9.01 -1.84 3.64
C ALA A 33 -9.24 -1.65 5.14
N LYS A 34 -9.51 -2.75 5.81
CA LYS A 34 -9.55 -2.81 7.28
C LYS A 34 -8.58 -3.88 7.72
N GLY A 35 -7.76 -3.57 8.70
CA GLY A 35 -6.72 -4.48 9.15
C GLY A 35 -6.71 -4.66 10.66
N ARG A 36 -6.26 -5.85 11.07
CA ARG A 36 -6.03 -6.18 12.46
C ARG A 36 -4.60 -6.72 12.58
N GLY A 37 -3.75 -5.99 13.30
CA GLY A 37 -2.40 -6.44 13.61
C GLY A 37 -2.32 -7.12 14.97
N ARG A 38 -1.11 -7.48 15.36
CA ARG A 38 -0.82 -8.10 16.67
C ARG A 38 -0.72 -7.09 17.80
N GLY A 39 -0.52 -5.80 17.50
CA GLY A 39 -0.32 -4.77 18.49
C GLY A 39 -1.59 -4.43 19.26
N GLU A 40 -1.40 -3.74 20.39
CA GLU A 40 -2.53 -3.17 21.13
C GLU A 40 -3.26 -2.18 20.24
N LYS A 41 -4.57 -2.26 20.31
CA LYS A 41 -5.43 -1.39 19.53
C LYS A 41 -5.75 -0.15 20.33
N PRO A 42 -5.80 1.02 19.68
CA PRO A 42 -6.27 2.21 20.37
C PRO A 42 -7.71 1.94 20.85
N GLN A 43 -7.89 2.07 22.14
CA GLN A 43 -9.23 2.03 22.70
C GLN A 43 -9.94 3.30 22.32
N VAL A 44 -10.85 3.20 21.36
CA VAL A 44 -11.74 4.30 21.05
C VAL A 44 -12.84 4.28 22.11
N GLN A 45 -12.71 5.12 23.12
CA GLN A 45 -13.78 5.36 24.07
C GLN A 45 -14.90 6.12 23.38
N THR A 46 -15.83 5.40 22.86
CA THR A 46 -17.12 5.96 22.50
C THR A 46 -18.15 5.19 23.30
N GLY A 47 -18.84 5.86 24.18
CA GLY A 47 -19.69 5.30 25.19
C GLY A 47 -20.87 4.45 24.76
N ARG A 48 -20.72 3.61 23.72
CA ARG A 48 -21.75 2.64 23.31
C ARG A 48 -21.07 1.34 22.89
N GLY A 49 -21.52 0.22 23.42
CA GLY A 49 -20.93 -1.11 23.28
C GLY A 49 -20.74 -1.65 21.84
N THR A 50 -21.44 -1.11 20.86
CA THR A 50 -21.28 -1.48 19.45
C THR A 50 -19.95 -1.02 18.84
N LYS A 51 -19.26 -0.07 19.46
CA LYS A 51 -17.99 0.45 18.98
C LYS A 51 -16.77 -0.33 19.45
N ARG A 52 -16.91 -1.24 20.41
CA ARG A 52 -15.83 -2.15 20.80
C ARG A 52 -15.47 -3.14 19.69
N LEU A 53 -16.46 -3.59 18.90
CA LEU A 53 -16.22 -4.48 17.76
C LEU A 53 -15.53 -3.76 16.60
N ALA A 54 -15.88 -2.49 16.39
CA ALA A 54 -15.24 -1.66 15.37
C ALA A 54 -13.78 -1.33 15.70
N ALA A 55 -13.42 -1.31 16.99
CA ALA A 55 -12.03 -1.06 17.42
C ALA A 55 -11.10 -2.24 17.17
N GLU A 56 -11.61 -3.43 16.85
CA GLU A 56 -10.79 -4.58 16.49
C GLU A 56 -10.06 -4.37 15.17
N PHE A 57 -10.64 -3.60 14.27
CA PHE A 57 -10.05 -3.31 12.96
C PHE A 57 -9.74 -1.82 12.84
N SER A 58 -8.61 -1.52 12.25
CA SER A 58 -8.26 -0.14 11.89
C SER A 58 -8.51 0.10 10.40
N VAL A 59 -8.83 1.34 10.06
CA VAL A 59 -8.97 1.76 8.66
C VAL A 59 -7.60 1.83 8.03
N ARG A 60 -7.43 1.10 6.93
CA ARG A 60 -6.20 0.97 6.19
C ARG A 60 -6.43 1.28 4.72
N ALA A 61 -5.36 1.41 3.98
CA ALA A 61 -5.40 1.43 2.53
C ALA A 61 -4.40 0.42 1.99
N ASN A 62 -4.75 -0.23 0.89
CA ASN A 62 -3.82 -1.05 0.12
C ASN A 62 -3.39 -0.23 -1.09
N VAL A 63 -2.12 0.16 -1.13
CA VAL A 63 -1.51 0.85 -2.26
C VAL A 63 -0.74 -0.18 -3.06
N MET A 64 -1.10 -0.35 -4.32
CA MET A 64 -0.51 -1.36 -5.18
C MET A 64 0.03 -0.73 -6.44
N THR A 65 1.22 -1.15 -6.84
CA THR A 65 1.79 -0.79 -8.14
C THR A 65 2.57 -1.98 -8.69
N VAL A 66 2.68 -2.05 -10.00
CA VAL A 66 3.51 -3.04 -10.70
C VAL A 66 4.64 -2.29 -11.40
N VAL A 67 5.85 -2.72 -11.15
CA VAL A 67 7.05 -2.06 -11.68
C VAL A 67 8.04 -3.09 -12.22
N GLU A 68 9.02 -2.60 -12.99
CA GLU A 68 10.12 -3.44 -13.43
C GLU A 68 10.99 -3.86 -12.26
N ASP A 69 11.67 -5.01 -12.38
CA ASP A 69 12.53 -5.53 -11.32
C ASP A 69 13.58 -4.50 -10.87
N SER A 70 14.12 -3.75 -11.81
CA SER A 70 15.14 -2.72 -11.52
C SER A 70 14.61 -1.55 -10.65
N ASP A 71 13.31 -1.35 -10.60
CA ASP A 71 12.69 -0.24 -9.86
C ASP A 71 12.19 -0.64 -8.47
N VAL A 72 12.18 -1.93 -8.16
CA VAL A 72 11.57 -2.46 -6.92
C VAL A 72 12.17 -1.82 -5.67
N GLU A 73 13.49 -1.80 -5.55
CA GLU A 73 14.13 -1.27 -4.34
C GLU A 73 13.87 0.23 -4.17
N LYS A 74 13.81 0.97 -5.25
CA LYS A 74 13.47 2.39 -5.24
C LYS A 74 12.04 2.62 -4.74
N VAL A 75 11.12 1.78 -5.17
CA VAL A 75 9.71 1.83 -4.75
C VAL A 75 9.59 1.46 -3.27
N ILE A 76 10.24 0.40 -2.84
CA ILE A 76 10.25 -0.03 -1.43
C ILE A 76 10.76 1.10 -0.55
N LYS A 77 11.89 1.70 -0.92
CA LYS A 77 12.48 2.82 -0.16
C LYS A 77 11.51 3.99 -0.06
N ALA A 78 10.87 4.37 -1.15
CA ALA A 78 9.91 5.48 -1.17
C ALA A 78 8.75 5.24 -0.19
N ILE A 79 8.22 4.01 -0.15
CA ILE A 79 7.12 3.65 0.74
C ILE A 79 7.60 3.64 2.21
N LEU A 80 8.72 2.99 2.48
CA LEU A 80 9.23 2.87 3.85
C LEU A 80 9.58 4.24 4.44
N ASP A 81 10.27 5.09 3.69
CA ASP A 81 10.65 6.42 4.16
C ASP A 81 9.44 7.29 4.50
N THR A 82 8.33 7.05 3.85
CA THR A 82 7.11 7.85 4.00
C THR A 82 6.16 7.29 5.05
N ALA A 83 5.96 5.98 5.06
CA ALA A 83 4.95 5.33 5.89
C ALA A 83 5.46 4.85 7.24
N SER A 84 6.78 4.65 7.40
CA SER A 84 7.35 4.13 8.64
C SER A 84 7.41 5.20 9.72
N THR A 85 6.95 4.85 10.92
CA THR A 85 7.12 5.66 12.14
C THR A 85 7.88 4.91 13.22
N GLY A 86 8.26 3.65 12.96
CA GLY A 86 8.86 2.75 13.93
C GLY A 86 7.86 2.01 14.80
N SER A 87 6.57 2.17 14.53
CA SER A 87 5.50 1.51 15.27
C SER A 87 5.08 0.19 14.60
N ALA A 88 4.72 -0.79 15.40
CA ALA A 88 4.17 -2.05 14.89
C ALA A 88 2.86 -1.87 14.09
N GLY A 89 2.18 -0.73 14.27
CA GLY A 89 0.95 -0.40 13.56
C GLY A 89 1.14 0.24 12.21
N ASP A 90 2.37 0.43 11.73
CA ASP A 90 2.64 1.14 10.47
C ASP A 90 2.15 0.40 9.23
N GLY A 91 2.07 -0.92 9.29
CA GLY A 91 1.60 -1.73 8.18
C GLY A 91 2.59 -2.77 7.70
N LYS A 92 2.32 -3.29 6.52
CA LYS A 92 3.11 -4.33 5.87
C LYS A 92 3.28 -4.02 4.40
N LEU A 93 4.40 -4.44 3.85
CA LEU A 93 4.69 -4.32 2.44
C LEU A 93 4.97 -5.72 1.89
N PHE A 94 4.36 -6.05 0.76
CA PHE A 94 4.54 -7.34 0.10
C PHE A 94 5.03 -7.13 -1.33
N VAL A 95 5.96 -7.98 -1.74
CA VAL A 95 6.47 -8.00 -3.10
C VAL A 95 6.22 -9.38 -3.70
N SER A 96 5.60 -9.41 -4.86
CA SER A 96 5.32 -10.66 -5.56
C SER A 96 5.69 -10.54 -7.04
N THR A 97 5.99 -11.67 -7.65
CA THR A 97 6.30 -11.73 -9.07
C THR A 97 5.02 -11.65 -9.89
N VAL A 98 5.05 -10.80 -10.92
CA VAL A 98 3.98 -10.70 -11.92
C VAL A 98 4.46 -11.40 -13.18
N GLY A 99 3.74 -12.45 -13.58
CA GLY A 99 4.11 -13.24 -14.75
C GLY A 99 3.84 -12.54 -16.07
N GLU A 100 2.76 -11.74 -16.13
CA GLU A 100 2.39 -11.02 -17.33
C GLU A 100 1.55 -9.81 -16.97
N ALA A 101 1.78 -8.69 -17.66
CA ALA A 101 0.96 -7.49 -17.58
C ALA A 101 0.51 -7.10 -18.97
N ILE A 102 -0.75 -6.72 -19.10
CA ILE A 102 -1.37 -6.34 -20.36
C ILE A 102 -2.12 -5.03 -20.15
N ASP A 103 -1.82 -4.04 -20.95
CA ASP A 103 -2.58 -2.80 -20.97
C ASP A 103 -3.88 -3.03 -21.72
N ILE A 104 -5.00 -2.79 -21.06
CA ILE A 104 -6.33 -3.08 -21.65
C ILE A 104 -6.60 -2.19 -22.85
N GLY A 105 -6.24 -0.91 -22.75
CA GLY A 105 -6.53 0.05 -23.81
C GLY A 105 -5.73 -0.18 -25.08
N THR A 106 -4.43 -0.39 -24.93
CA THR A 106 -3.50 -0.55 -26.07
C THR A 106 -3.31 -2.00 -26.48
N LYS A 107 -3.67 -2.95 -25.61
CA LYS A 107 -3.41 -4.39 -25.75
C LYS A 107 -1.92 -4.74 -25.76
N LYS A 108 -1.05 -3.81 -25.39
CA LYS A 108 0.38 -4.05 -25.28
C LYS A 108 0.69 -4.88 -24.05
N ARG A 109 1.73 -5.71 -24.14
CA ARG A 109 2.13 -6.66 -23.11
C ARG A 109 3.52 -6.37 -22.58
N GLY A 110 3.77 -6.84 -21.38
CA GLY A 110 5.08 -6.79 -20.75
C GLY A 110 5.39 -5.44 -20.12
N GLN A 111 6.65 -5.04 -20.16
CA GLN A 111 7.15 -3.82 -19.50
C GLN A 111 6.40 -2.56 -19.93
N VAL A 112 5.99 -2.49 -21.18
CA VAL A 112 5.27 -1.33 -21.73
C VAL A 112 3.92 -1.14 -21.04
N ALA A 113 3.35 -2.21 -20.48
CA ALA A 113 2.07 -2.14 -19.79
C ALA A 113 2.17 -1.55 -18.38
N VAL A 114 3.37 -1.44 -17.81
CA VAL A 114 3.58 -1.00 -16.42
C VAL A 114 4.38 0.30 -16.30
N VAL A 115 4.72 0.92 -17.39
CA VAL A 115 5.40 2.23 -17.41
C VAL A 115 4.42 3.39 -17.42
#